data_1f51bb7b56d60e19cffe0eae9259e309
#
_entry.id   1f51bb7b56d60e19cffe0eae9259e309
#
_cell.length_a   1.000
_cell.length_b   1.000
_cell.length_c   1.000
_cell.angle_alpha   90.00
_cell.angle_beta   90.00
_cell.angle_gamma   90.00
#
_symmetry.space_group_name_H-M   'P 1'
#
loop_
_entity.id
_entity.type
_entity.pdbx_description
1 polymer ?
#
loop_
_entity_poly.entity_id
_entity_poly.type
_entity_poly.pdbx_seq_one_letter_code
_entity_poly.pdbx_strand_id
1 'polypeptide(L)'
;MNRGQFVLHQRALEEIDRLKPAARRAVRAALLQLVENPWQMPDGQIRPANDRIYLVKNVGGVRVVYWLDSFVREICITRVERP
;
A
#
# COMPACT_ATOMS: atom_id res chain seq x y z
N MET A 1 7.11 7.82 -20.45
CA MET A 1 6.34 6.82 -19.72
C MET A 1 6.01 7.37 -18.34
N ASN A 2 4.78 7.25 -17.97
CA ASN A 2 4.35 7.79 -16.68
C ASN A 2 4.49 6.75 -15.59
N ARG A 3 5.18 7.12 -14.52
CA ARG A 3 5.14 6.34 -13.32
C ARG A 3 3.75 6.43 -12.71
N GLY A 4 3.35 5.40 -12.02
CA GLY A 4 2.22 5.51 -11.13
C GLY A 4 2.55 6.46 -9.99
N GLN A 5 1.53 6.88 -9.29
CA GLN A 5 1.71 7.63 -8.05
C GLN A 5 0.86 6.98 -6.98
N PHE A 6 1.17 7.23 -5.72
CA PHE A 6 0.36 6.68 -4.66
C PHE A 6 -0.43 7.77 -3.97
N VAL A 7 -1.60 7.38 -3.46
CA VAL A 7 -2.48 8.23 -2.68
C VAL A 7 -2.67 7.55 -1.32
N LEU A 8 -2.43 8.29 -0.25
CA LEU A 8 -2.62 7.78 1.09
C LEU A 8 -3.97 8.23 1.62
N HIS A 9 -4.82 7.28 1.98
CA HIS A 9 -6.02 7.60 2.74
C HIS A 9 -5.58 8.14 4.10
N GLN A 10 -6.38 9.02 4.68
CA GLN A 10 -6.04 9.64 5.96
C GLN A 10 -5.74 8.60 7.03
N ARG A 11 -6.53 7.53 7.07
CA ARG A 11 -6.32 6.46 8.04
C ARG A 11 -4.94 5.80 7.88
N ALA A 12 -4.54 5.53 6.63
CA ALA A 12 -3.24 4.94 6.35
C ALA A 12 -2.12 5.89 6.77
N LEU A 13 -2.27 7.17 6.50
CA LEU A 13 -1.28 8.17 6.89
C LEU A 13 -1.11 8.20 8.42
N GLU A 14 -2.21 8.18 9.15
CA GLU A 14 -2.17 8.14 10.62
C GLU A 14 -1.52 6.86 11.12
N GLU A 15 -1.79 5.74 10.48
CA GLU A 15 -1.19 4.46 10.87
C GLU A 15 0.32 4.47 10.65
N ILE A 16 0.79 5.06 9.55
CA ILE A 16 2.23 5.21 9.28
C ILE A 16 2.88 6.08 10.36
N ASP A 17 2.23 7.16 10.74
CA ASP A 17 2.78 8.08 11.75
C ASP A 17 2.95 7.41 13.11
N ARG A 18 2.18 6.37 13.39
CA ARG A 18 2.28 5.63 14.65
C ARG A 18 3.35 4.55 14.65
N LEU A 19 3.95 4.28 13.50
CA LEU A 19 4.98 3.26 13.40
C LEU A 19 6.29 3.72 14.03
N LYS A 20 7.06 2.76 14.53
CA LYS A 20 8.43 3.02 14.93
C LYS A 20 9.26 3.43 13.73
N PRO A 21 10.34 4.22 13.93
CA PRO A 21 11.12 4.75 12.81
C PRO A 21 11.60 3.70 11.81
N ALA A 22 12.05 2.55 12.27
CA ALA A 22 12.53 1.49 11.38
C ALA A 22 11.39 0.95 10.50
N ALA A 23 10.23 0.69 11.09
CA ALA A 23 9.06 0.22 10.34
C ALA A 23 8.57 1.27 9.37
N ARG A 24 8.59 2.54 9.78
CA ARG A 24 8.19 3.65 8.93
C ARG A 24 9.07 3.75 7.69
N ARG A 25 10.39 3.61 7.87
CA ARG A 25 11.32 3.63 6.74
C ARG A 25 11.08 2.45 5.79
N ALA A 26 10.82 1.27 6.34
CA ALA A 26 10.54 0.09 5.53
C ALA A 26 9.27 0.28 4.71
N VAL A 27 8.22 0.83 5.31
CA VAL A 27 6.96 1.11 4.60
C VAL A 27 7.19 2.13 3.49
N ARG A 28 7.92 3.22 3.76
CA ARG A 28 8.21 4.22 2.73
C ARG A 28 8.94 3.62 1.55
N ALA A 29 9.94 2.78 1.81
CA ALA A 29 10.70 2.11 0.75
C ALA A 29 9.77 1.21 -0.08
N ALA A 30 8.85 0.51 0.58
CA ALA A 30 7.89 -0.35 -0.11
C ALA A 30 6.92 0.45 -0.98
N LEU A 31 6.46 1.61 -0.50
CA LEU A 31 5.58 2.47 -1.29
C LEU A 31 6.28 2.99 -2.54
N LEU A 32 7.56 3.34 -2.43
CA LEU A 32 8.34 3.77 -3.59
C LEU A 32 8.51 2.63 -4.59
N GLN A 33 8.73 1.41 -4.11
CA GLN A 33 8.81 0.24 -4.99
C GLN A 33 7.48 -0.01 -5.70
N LEU A 34 6.36 0.20 -5.03
CA LEU A 34 5.05 0.06 -5.66
C LEU A 34 4.85 1.10 -6.75
N VAL A 35 5.32 2.33 -6.56
CA VAL A 35 5.26 3.37 -7.59
C VAL A 35 6.10 2.97 -8.80
N GLU A 36 7.28 2.40 -8.58
CA GLU A 36 8.15 1.93 -9.66
C GLU A 36 7.56 0.74 -10.41
N ASN A 37 6.91 -0.17 -9.69
CA ASN A 37 6.34 -1.39 -10.27
C ASN A 37 5.02 -1.74 -9.58
N PRO A 38 3.92 -1.08 -9.96
CA PRO A 38 2.62 -1.30 -9.31
C PRO A 38 2.05 -2.70 -9.57
N TRP A 39 2.53 -3.37 -10.61
CA TRP A 39 2.05 -4.70 -10.99
C TRP A 39 2.91 -5.82 -10.41
N GLN A 40 3.81 -5.52 -9.48
CA GLN A 40 4.59 -6.56 -8.81
C GLN A 40 3.66 -7.53 -8.07
N MET A 41 4.12 -8.76 -7.89
CA MET A 41 3.33 -9.79 -7.22
C MET A 41 3.05 -9.38 -5.77
N PRO A 42 1.77 -9.27 -5.37
CA PRO A 42 1.44 -8.99 -3.98
C PRO A 42 1.67 -10.21 -3.10
N ASP A 43 1.77 -9.98 -1.80
CA ASP A 43 1.90 -11.07 -0.83
C ASP A 43 0.54 -11.73 -0.52
N GLY A 44 -0.55 -11.03 -0.80
CA GLY A 44 -1.88 -11.58 -0.59
C GLY A 44 -2.96 -10.70 -1.18
N GLN A 45 -4.19 -11.17 -1.05
CA GLN A 45 -5.38 -10.46 -1.52
C GLN A 45 -6.47 -10.51 -0.47
N ILE A 46 -7.28 -9.46 -0.44
CA ILE A 46 -8.47 -9.39 0.40
C ILE A 46 -9.65 -9.07 -0.50
N ARG A 47 -10.72 -9.87 -0.42
CA ARG A 47 -11.94 -9.66 -1.21
C ARG A 47 -13.12 -9.39 -0.29
N PRO A 48 -13.34 -8.15 0.11
CA PRO A 48 -14.52 -7.81 0.89
C PRO A 48 -15.79 -7.84 0.03
N ALA A 49 -16.94 -7.65 0.66
CA ALA A 49 -18.23 -7.79 -0.02
C ALA A 49 -18.51 -6.74 -1.09
N ASN A 50 -17.70 -5.69 -1.19
CA ASN A 50 -17.91 -4.59 -2.14
C ASN A 50 -17.31 -4.86 -3.54
N ASP A 51 -16.91 -6.10 -3.82
CA ASP A 51 -16.35 -6.55 -5.10
C ASP A 51 -14.99 -5.95 -5.47
N ARG A 52 -14.43 -5.08 -4.65
CA ARG A 52 -13.09 -4.55 -4.88
C ARG A 52 -12.05 -5.53 -4.36
N ILE A 53 -11.00 -5.74 -5.15
CA ILE A 53 -9.88 -6.57 -4.73
C ILE A 53 -8.83 -5.67 -4.11
N TYR A 54 -8.50 -5.93 -2.85
CA TYR A 54 -7.40 -5.27 -2.17
C TYR A 54 -6.18 -6.19 -2.19
N LEU A 55 -5.03 -5.59 -2.39
CA LEU A 55 -3.76 -6.31 -2.42
C LEU A 55 -3.02 -6.03 -1.11
N VAL A 56 -2.18 -6.98 -0.73
CA VAL A 56 -1.43 -6.89 0.53
C VAL A 56 0.06 -7.03 0.24
N LYS A 57 0.86 -6.14 0.84
CA LYS A 57 2.30 -6.25 0.83
C LYS A 57 2.79 -6.22 2.27
N ASN A 58 3.55 -7.25 2.66
CA ASN A 58 4.10 -7.35 4.00
C ASN A 58 5.50 -6.74 4.02
N VAL A 59 5.74 -5.81 4.92
CA VAL A 59 7.00 -5.07 4.99
C VAL A 59 7.34 -4.79 6.45
N GLY A 60 8.50 -5.25 6.90
CA GLY A 60 8.99 -4.90 8.24
C GLY A 60 8.02 -5.24 9.37
N GLY A 61 7.31 -6.35 9.26
CA GLY A 61 6.30 -6.75 10.26
C GLY A 61 5.00 -5.96 10.17
N VAL A 62 4.80 -5.23 9.09
CA VAL A 62 3.61 -4.40 8.88
C VAL A 62 2.91 -4.86 7.61
N ARG A 63 1.59 -4.80 7.60
CA ARG A 63 0.80 -5.15 6.43
C ARG A 63 0.28 -3.87 5.77
N VAL A 64 0.66 -3.67 4.51
CA VAL A 64 0.19 -2.55 3.69
C VAL A 64 -0.93 -3.07 2.81
N VAL A 65 -2.11 -2.47 2.91
CA VAL A 65 -3.28 -2.83 2.11
C VAL A 65 -3.53 -1.73 1.09
N TYR A 66 -3.63 -2.11 -0.17
CA TYR A 66 -3.76 -1.14 -1.25
C TYR A 66 -4.61 -1.71 -2.38
N TRP A 67 -5.05 -0.84 -3.28
CA TRP A 67 -5.66 -1.27 -4.53
C TRP A 67 -5.14 -0.36 -5.65
N LEU A 68 -5.28 -0.84 -6.88
CA LEU A 68 -4.77 -0.15 -8.05
C LEU A 68 -5.92 0.47 -8.82
N ASP A 69 -5.84 1.77 -9.05
CA ASP A 69 -6.79 2.49 -9.89
C ASP A 69 -6.14 2.68 -11.26
N SER A 70 -6.54 1.83 -12.21
CA SER A 70 -5.93 1.83 -13.54
C SER A 70 -6.34 3.02 -14.39
N PHE A 71 -7.46 3.66 -14.08
CA PHE A 71 -7.92 4.81 -14.86
C PHE A 71 -7.01 6.02 -14.68
N VAL A 72 -6.56 6.24 -13.46
CA VAL A 72 -5.73 7.40 -13.12
C VAL A 72 -4.31 7.00 -12.75
N ARG A 73 -3.99 5.70 -12.84
CA ARG A 73 -2.68 5.13 -12.51
C ARG A 73 -2.23 5.48 -11.11
N GLU A 74 -3.15 5.32 -10.17
CA GLU A 74 -2.86 5.55 -8.76
C GLU A 74 -2.86 4.25 -7.98
N ILE A 75 -1.98 4.22 -6.98
CA ILE A 75 -1.95 3.16 -5.99
C ILE A 75 -2.59 3.75 -4.74
N CYS A 76 -3.75 3.21 -4.37
CA CYS A 76 -4.52 3.75 -3.25
C CYS A 76 -4.21 2.94 -2.00
N ILE A 77 -3.45 3.53 -1.09
CA ILE A 77 -3.05 2.89 0.17
C ILE A 77 -4.16 3.14 1.19
N THR A 78 -4.85 2.07 1.59
CA THR A 78 -6.02 2.19 2.47
C THR A 78 -5.71 1.89 3.92
N ARG A 79 -4.78 0.98 4.18
CA ARG A 79 -4.42 0.58 5.53
C ARG A 79 -2.95 0.28 5.63
N VAL A 80 -2.36 0.61 6.78
CA VAL A 80 -1.02 0.19 7.16
C VAL A 80 -1.15 -0.32 8.59
N GLU A 81 -1.13 -1.62 8.77
CA GLU A 81 -1.49 -2.19 10.06
C GLU A 81 -0.52 -3.29 10.47
N ARG A 82 -0.43 -3.51 11.76
CA ARG A 82 0.27 -4.67 12.29
C ARG A 82 -0.65 -5.86 12.20
N PRO A 83 -0.12 -7.02 11.77
CA PRO A 83 -0.92 -8.22 11.73
C PRO A 83 -1.29 -8.70 13.14
#